data_5e7225c882d0ebd181cbef98be697215
#
_entry.id   5e7225c882d0ebd181cbef98be697215
#
_cell.length_a   1.000
_cell.length_b   1.000
_cell.length_c   1.000
_cell.angle_alpha   90.00
_cell.angle_beta   90.00
_cell.angle_gamma   90.00
#
_symmetry.space_group_name_H-M   'P 1'
#
loop_
_entity.id
_entity.type
_entity.pdbx_description
1 polymer ?
#
loop_
_entity_poly.entity_id
_entity_poly.type
_entity_poly.pdbx_seq_one_letter_code
_entity_poly.pdbx_strand_id
1 'polypeptide(L)'
;MRSFLAPVVAAAALLAAACSQSPSAPSSLSPGAGGTLFSGASDAQAPHEVPFKGRLDGTVVVTPVNPPFFNVVITASGEATYLGRFSLTVPHLVNFATAEGEGDFTFTAANGDMLTAHFTGTADTSTPVFAIDEHATITGGTGRFAGASGSFDAHRHYDPVAQTTTGTIEGTIVMH
;
A
#
# COMPACT_ATOMS: atom_id res chain seq x y z
N MET A 1 -15.02 -45.95 -20.75
CA MET A 1 -14.56 -46.08 -22.13
C MET A 1 -14.57 -44.72 -22.81
N ARG A 2 -13.45 -44.11 -22.99
CA ARG A 2 -12.86 -43.40 -24.12
C ARG A 2 -11.74 -42.49 -23.63
N SER A 3 -10.53 -43.04 -23.78
CA SER A 3 -9.25 -42.31 -23.74
C SER A 3 -9.11 -41.43 -24.98
N PHE A 4 -8.47 -40.26 -24.86
CA PHE A 4 -7.71 -39.56 -25.90
C PHE A 4 -6.60 -38.78 -25.22
N LEU A 5 -5.42 -39.26 -25.23
CA LEU A 5 -4.20 -38.99 -26.01
C LEU A 5 -3.84 -37.50 -26.09
N ALA A 6 -2.68 -37.23 -25.50
CA ALA A 6 -1.84 -36.06 -25.74
C ALA A 6 -1.18 -36.09 -27.12
N PRO A 7 -0.66 -35.00 -27.61
CA PRO A 7 0.66 -35.03 -28.23
C PRO A 7 1.65 -34.03 -27.63
N VAL A 8 2.83 -34.54 -27.46
CA VAL A 8 4.17 -33.96 -27.42
C VAL A 8 4.50 -33.23 -28.71
N VAL A 9 5.24 -32.15 -28.72
CA VAL A 9 6.18 -31.62 -29.71
C VAL A 9 6.65 -30.24 -29.23
N ALA A 10 7.84 -29.81 -29.21
CA ALA A 10 9.18 -30.06 -29.66
C ALA A 10 9.99 -28.81 -29.33
N ALA A 11 11.18 -28.99 -28.87
CA ALA A 11 12.17 -27.96 -28.62
C ALA A 11 12.66 -27.29 -29.90
N ALA A 12 12.86 -25.98 -29.86
CA ALA A 12 13.69 -25.26 -30.83
C ALA A 12 14.74 -24.45 -30.07
N ALA A 13 15.98 -24.88 -30.16
CA ALA A 13 17.16 -24.16 -29.72
C ALA A 13 17.55 -23.12 -30.80
N LEU A 14 17.71 -21.86 -30.42
CA LEU A 14 18.33 -20.83 -31.25
C LEU A 14 19.59 -20.34 -30.54
N LEU A 15 20.73 -20.58 -31.20
CA LEU A 15 22.03 -20.04 -30.86
C LEU A 15 22.04 -18.52 -31.11
N ALA A 16 22.40 -17.75 -30.12
CA ALA A 16 22.76 -16.35 -30.25
C ALA A 16 24.27 -16.20 -30.20
N ALA A 17 24.85 -15.66 -31.27
CA ALA A 17 26.26 -15.37 -31.41
C ALA A 17 26.69 -14.23 -30.50
N ALA A 18 27.75 -14.46 -29.73
CA ALA A 18 28.43 -13.45 -28.93
C ALA A 18 29.31 -12.57 -29.83
N CYS A 19 29.00 -11.28 -29.91
CA CYS A 19 29.97 -10.28 -30.40
C CYS A 19 30.77 -9.77 -29.21
N SER A 20 32.00 -10.23 -29.07
CA SER A 20 33.00 -9.69 -28.17
C SER A 20 33.59 -8.40 -28.79
N GLN A 21 33.29 -7.26 -28.19
CA GLN A 21 34.04 -6.03 -28.43
C GLN A 21 34.97 -5.79 -27.23
N SER A 22 36.26 -5.86 -27.47
CA SER A 22 37.31 -5.48 -26.52
C SER A 22 37.32 -3.97 -26.33
N PRO A 23 37.27 -3.44 -25.10
CA PRO A 23 37.50 -2.03 -24.87
C PRO A 23 39.01 -1.73 -24.99
N SER A 24 39.34 -0.78 -25.88
CA SER A 24 40.67 -0.20 -26.00
C SER A 24 41.01 0.57 -24.70
N ALA A 25 42.16 0.30 -24.14
CA ALA A 25 42.68 1.00 -22.98
C ALA A 25 43.05 2.48 -23.37
N PRO A 26 42.65 3.47 -22.60
CA PRO A 26 43.20 4.81 -22.75
C PRO A 26 44.53 4.95 -22.01
N SER A 27 45.45 5.61 -22.68
CA SER A 27 46.82 5.92 -22.29
C SER A 27 46.91 6.67 -20.94
N SER A 28 47.95 6.34 -20.21
CA SER A 28 48.39 6.99 -18.98
C SER A 28 48.62 8.49 -19.16
N LEU A 29 47.99 9.33 -18.35
CA LEU A 29 48.34 10.71 -18.10
C LEU A 29 48.88 10.88 -16.69
N SER A 30 49.97 11.58 -16.59
CA SER A 30 50.79 11.92 -15.43
C SER A 30 50.03 12.55 -14.24
N PRO A 31 50.59 12.46 -13.01
CA PRO A 31 49.93 12.98 -11.82
C PRO A 31 50.11 14.50 -11.73
N GLY A 32 48.99 15.21 -11.90
CA GLY A 32 48.84 16.61 -11.53
C GLY A 32 48.13 16.68 -10.17
N ALA A 33 48.75 17.35 -9.21
CA ALA A 33 48.27 17.58 -7.87
C ALA A 33 46.92 18.31 -7.84
N GLY A 34 45.99 17.90 -6.97
CA GLY A 34 44.76 18.63 -6.65
C GLY A 34 43.50 17.84 -6.87
N GLY A 35 43.44 16.57 -6.43
CA GLY A 35 42.22 15.82 -6.38
C GLY A 35 41.35 16.18 -5.17
N THR A 36 40.39 17.07 -5.31
CA THR A 36 39.22 17.09 -4.42
C THR A 36 38.57 15.75 -4.49
N LEU A 37 38.63 15.03 -3.39
CA LEU A 37 37.80 13.82 -3.19
C LEU A 37 36.34 14.26 -3.27
N PHE A 38 35.69 13.98 -4.39
CA PHE A 38 34.23 13.94 -4.43
C PHE A 38 33.83 12.80 -3.51
N SER A 39 33.60 13.10 -2.22
CA SER A 39 32.76 12.29 -1.39
C SER A 39 31.43 12.28 -2.09
N GLY A 40 31.07 11.16 -2.67
CA GLY A 40 29.71 10.88 -3.06
C GLY A 40 28.85 10.87 -1.79
N ALA A 41 28.44 12.05 -1.35
CA ALA A 41 27.30 12.16 -0.46
C ALA A 41 26.15 11.54 -1.26
N SER A 42 25.69 10.38 -0.82
CA SER A 42 24.36 9.92 -1.21
C SER A 42 23.43 11.07 -0.83
N ASP A 43 22.86 11.76 -1.83
CA ASP A 43 21.77 12.69 -1.61
C ASP A 43 20.61 11.89 -1.03
N ALA A 44 20.62 11.68 0.28
CA ALA A 44 19.44 11.28 1.01
C ALA A 44 18.47 12.44 0.80
N GLN A 45 17.49 12.22 -0.06
CA GLN A 45 16.46 13.20 -0.35
C GLN A 45 15.82 13.63 0.97
N ALA A 46 15.78 14.94 1.23
CA ALA A 46 15.16 15.45 2.45
C ALA A 46 13.71 14.95 2.53
N PRO A 47 13.21 14.61 3.73
CA PRO A 47 11.82 14.18 3.92
C PRO A 47 10.87 15.17 3.25
N HIS A 48 9.98 14.65 2.41
CA HIS A 48 9.04 15.46 1.64
C HIS A 48 7.61 15.15 2.09
N GLU A 49 6.96 16.14 2.68
CA GLU A 49 5.56 16.05 3.08
C GLU A 49 4.65 16.42 1.90
N VAL A 50 3.65 15.57 1.64
CA VAL A 50 2.72 15.73 0.53
C VAL A 50 1.29 15.44 0.99
N PRO A 51 0.27 16.07 0.36
CA PRO A 51 -1.13 15.77 0.65
C PRO A 51 -1.46 14.31 0.32
N PHE A 52 -2.11 13.62 1.26
CA PHE A 52 -2.64 12.27 1.08
C PHE A 52 -4.17 12.34 1.03
N LYS A 53 -4.73 12.25 -0.16
CA LYS A 53 -6.18 12.34 -0.40
C LYS A 53 -6.65 11.21 -1.29
N GLY A 54 -7.79 10.61 -0.93
CA GLY A 54 -8.30 9.48 -1.67
C GLY A 54 -9.77 9.19 -1.42
N ARG A 55 -10.26 8.17 -2.12
CA ARG A 55 -11.59 7.59 -1.95
C ARG A 55 -11.49 6.07 -2.04
N LEU A 56 -12.41 5.41 -1.36
CA LEU A 56 -12.51 3.96 -1.36
C LEU A 56 -13.97 3.50 -1.40
N ASP A 57 -14.14 2.31 -1.92
CA ASP A 57 -15.38 1.53 -1.84
C ASP A 57 -15.06 0.04 -1.62
N GLY A 58 -15.94 -0.65 -0.91
CA GLY A 58 -15.68 -2.04 -0.57
C GLY A 58 -16.80 -2.74 0.16
N THR A 59 -16.47 -3.91 0.69
CA THR A 59 -17.36 -4.77 1.46
C THR A 59 -16.87 -4.95 2.88
N VAL A 60 -17.80 -5.26 3.77
CA VAL A 60 -17.54 -5.44 5.20
C VAL A 60 -18.09 -6.79 5.66
N VAL A 61 -17.26 -7.58 6.33
CA VAL A 61 -17.67 -8.82 6.98
C VAL A 61 -17.56 -8.65 8.48
N VAL A 62 -18.66 -8.88 9.19
CA VAL A 62 -18.73 -8.75 10.66
C VAL A 62 -18.94 -10.13 11.25
N THR A 63 -18.07 -10.53 12.19
CA THR A 63 -18.13 -11.83 12.86
C THR A 63 -18.08 -11.63 14.39
N PRO A 64 -19.05 -12.14 15.17
CA PRO A 64 -18.99 -12.06 16.61
C PRO A 64 -17.80 -12.88 17.15
N VAL A 65 -17.07 -12.31 18.10
CA VAL A 65 -15.98 -13.00 18.81
C VAL A 65 -16.42 -13.30 20.24
N ASN A 66 -16.71 -12.25 21.01
CA ASN A 66 -17.24 -12.31 22.35
C ASN A 66 -18.02 -11.00 22.59
N PRO A 67 -19.36 -10.98 22.38
CA PRO A 67 -20.12 -9.74 22.51
C PRO A 67 -19.87 -9.01 23.82
N PRO A 68 -19.65 -7.67 23.78
CA PRO A 68 -19.94 -6.76 22.67
C PRO A 68 -18.86 -6.63 21.58
N PHE A 69 -17.82 -7.47 21.55
CA PHE A 69 -16.73 -7.40 20.61
C PHE A 69 -16.97 -8.22 19.36
N PHE A 70 -16.68 -7.62 18.21
CA PHE A 70 -16.82 -8.20 16.88
C PHE A 70 -15.53 -8.02 16.07
N ASN A 71 -15.14 -9.06 15.36
CA ASN A 71 -14.11 -8.96 14.35
C ASN A 71 -14.73 -8.42 13.06
N VAL A 72 -14.22 -7.32 12.56
CA VAL A 72 -14.65 -6.67 11.32
C VAL A 72 -13.51 -6.74 10.32
N VAL A 73 -13.81 -7.23 9.13
CA VAL A 73 -12.86 -7.25 8.02
C VAL A 73 -13.44 -6.43 6.87
N ILE A 74 -12.73 -5.37 6.51
CA ILE A 74 -13.04 -4.57 5.32
C ILE A 74 -12.12 -5.03 4.19
N THR A 75 -12.70 -5.25 3.02
CA THR A 75 -11.96 -5.42 1.76
C THR A 75 -12.45 -4.36 0.80
N ALA A 76 -11.58 -3.46 0.41
CA ALA A 76 -11.91 -2.31 -0.40
C ALA A 76 -10.89 -2.07 -1.51
N SER A 77 -11.26 -1.21 -2.44
CA SER A 77 -10.38 -0.66 -3.47
C SER A 77 -10.62 0.83 -3.62
N GLY A 78 -9.68 1.53 -4.22
CA GLY A 78 -9.81 2.96 -4.40
C GLY A 78 -8.65 3.60 -5.13
N GLU A 79 -8.61 4.91 -5.05
CA GLU A 79 -7.53 5.74 -5.58
C GLU A 79 -7.16 6.81 -4.57
N ALA A 80 -5.86 7.02 -4.38
CA ALA A 80 -5.33 8.10 -3.55
C ALA A 80 -4.08 8.72 -4.18
N THR A 81 -3.81 10.00 -3.80
CA THR A 81 -2.57 10.67 -4.19
C THR A 81 -1.36 9.86 -3.73
N TYR A 82 -0.31 9.79 -4.54
CA TYR A 82 0.92 8.99 -4.35
C TYR A 82 0.73 7.47 -4.28
N LEU A 83 -0.41 6.97 -3.82
CA LEU A 83 -0.71 5.54 -3.82
C LEU A 83 -1.20 5.07 -5.21
N GLY A 84 -1.90 5.94 -5.95
CA GLY A 84 -2.59 5.57 -7.18
C GLY A 84 -3.78 4.68 -6.88
N ARG A 85 -4.08 3.75 -7.77
CA ARG A 85 -5.06 2.70 -7.50
C ARG A 85 -4.50 1.71 -6.49
N PHE A 86 -5.35 1.32 -5.54
CA PHE A 86 -4.98 0.41 -4.46
C PHE A 86 -6.08 -0.61 -4.16
N SER A 87 -5.68 -1.70 -3.55
CA SER A 87 -6.54 -2.56 -2.73
C SER A 87 -6.23 -2.33 -1.25
N LEU A 88 -7.23 -2.54 -0.40
CA LEU A 88 -7.16 -2.31 1.03
C LEU A 88 -7.77 -3.48 1.76
N THR A 89 -7.09 -3.95 2.80
CA THR A 89 -7.63 -4.92 3.77
C THR A 89 -7.45 -4.37 5.18
N VAL A 90 -8.52 -4.41 5.98
CA VAL A 90 -8.55 -3.86 7.33
C VAL A 90 -9.21 -4.86 8.27
N PRO A 91 -8.46 -5.82 8.81
CA PRO A 91 -8.93 -6.63 9.93
C PRO A 91 -8.84 -5.80 11.23
N HIS A 92 -9.95 -5.69 11.97
CA HIS A 92 -9.96 -4.92 13.22
C HIS A 92 -11.04 -5.41 14.18
N LEU A 93 -10.87 -5.03 15.45
CA LEU A 93 -11.83 -5.32 16.51
C LEU A 93 -12.70 -4.09 16.77
N VAL A 94 -14.00 -4.30 16.89
CA VAL A 94 -14.98 -3.24 17.19
C VAL A 94 -15.75 -3.62 18.45
N ASN A 95 -15.87 -2.67 19.36
CA ASN A 95 -16.78 -2.76 20.50
C ASN A 95 -18.14 -2.15 20.13
N PHE A 96 -19.13 -2.98 19.89
CA PHE A 96 -20.46 -2.51 19.46
C PHE A 96 -21.24 -1.82 20.59
N ALA A 97 -20.83 -1.95 21.87
CA ALA A 97 -21.46 -1.21 22.96
C ALA A 97 -21.02 0.26 23.01
N THR A 98 -19.80 0.58 22.59
CA THR A 98 -19.26 1.94 22.54
C THR A 98 -19.16 2.50 21.13
N ALA A 99 -19.37 1.66 20.10
CA ALA A 99 -19.17 1.98 18.70
C ALA A 99 -17.73 2.42 18.35
N GLU A 100 -16.74 1.90 19.09
CA GLU A 100 -15.32 2.19 18.93
C GLU A 100 -14.60 1.01 18.29
N GLY A 101 -13.62 1.30 17.46
CA GLY A 101 -12.77 0.30 16.80
C GLY A 101 -11.33 0.77 16.67
N GLU A 102 -10.42 -0.22 16.63
CA GLU A 102 -8.99 0.01 16.36
C GLU A 102 -8.43 -1.09 15.48
N GLY A 103 -7.42 -0.77 14.68
CA GLY A 103 -6.77 -1.73 13.81
C GLY A 103 -5.77 -1.11 12.86
N ASP A 104 -5.46 -1.85 11.79
CA ASP A 104 -4.45 -1.45 10.83
C ASP A 104 -5.01 -1.39 9.42
N PHE A 105 -4.81 -0.27 8.75
CA PHE A 105 -4.96 -0.17 7.30
C PHE A 105 -3.75 -0.79 6.61
N THR A 106 -3.98 -1.66 5.65
CA THR A 106 -2.96 -2.18 4.74
C THR A 106 -3.37 -1.88 3.31
N PHE A 107 -2.80 -0.82 2.75
CA PHE A 107 -2.98 -0.45 1.35
C PHE A 107 -1.93 -1.15 0.50
N THR A 108 -2.36 -1.75 -0.60
CA THR A 108 -1.47 -2.33 -1.60
C THR A 108 -1.66 -1.60 -2.93
N ALA A 109 -0.65 -0.87 -3.36
CA ALA A 109 -0.64 -0.15 -4.62
C ALA A 109 -0.59 -1.12 -5.82
N ALA A 110 -0.93 -0.65 -7.00
CA ALA A 110 -0.97 -1.47 -8.22
C ALA A 110 0.37 -2.12 -8.61
N ASN A 111 1.50 -1.57 -8.16
CA ASN A 111 2.84 -2.12 -8.36
C ASN A 111 3.29 -3.08 -7.24
N GLY A 112 2.45 -3.32 -6.23
CA GLY A 112 2.73 -4.21 -5.10
C GLY A 112 3.39 -3.52 -3.89
N ASP A 113 3.75 -2.24 -3.96
CA ASP A 113 4.22 -1.50 -2.79
C ASP A 113 3.09 -1.34 -1.77
N MET A 114 3.42 -1.43 -0.48
CA MET A 114 2.44 -1.36 0.60
C MET A 114 2.66 -0.11 1.46
N LEU A 115 1.54 0.48 1.92
CA LEU A 115 1.49 1.50 2.95
C LEU A 115 0.67 0.98 4.11
N THR A 116 1.18 1.11 5.34
CA THR A 116 0.51 0.68 6.57
C THR A 116 0.25 1.86 7.50
N ALA A 117 -0.89 1.83 8.18
CA ALA A 117 -1.25 2.84 9.16
C ALA A 117 -2.09 2.22 10.27
N HIS A 118 -1.81 2.58 11.51
CA HIS A 118 -2.63 2.22 12.67
C HIS A 118 -3.72 3.26 12.87
N PHE A 119 -4.95 2.84 13.16
CA PHE A 119 -6.08 3.74 13.39
C PHE A 119 -6.86 3.44 14.65
N THR A 120 -7.52 4.47 15.16
CA THR A 120 -8.65 4.39 16.07
C THR A 120 -9.83 5.13 15.46
N GLY A 121 -11.05 4.69 15.75
CA GLY A 121 -12.23 5.31 15.16
C GLY A 121 -13.50 5.08 15.95
N THR A 122 -14.52 5.86 15.60
CA THR A 122 -15.86 5.77 16.20
C THR A 122 -16.92 5.77 15.09
N ALA A 123 -18.07 5.16 15.39
CA ALA A 123 -19.21 5.12 14.47
C ALA A 123 -20.42 5.83 15.07
N ASP A 124 -21.06 6.71 14.31
CA ASP A 124 -22.42 7.16 14.57
C ASP A 124 -23.41 6.16 13.95
N THR A 125 -24.12 5.45 14.82
CA THR A 125 -25.10 4.42 14.47
C THR A 125 -26.55 4.91 14.57
N SER A 126 -26.77 6.21 14.72
CA SER A 126 -28.09 6.83 14.88
C SER A 126 -28.95 6.76 13.60
N THR A 127 -28.34 6.50 12.46
CA THR A 127 -28.98 6.34 11.16
C THR A 127 -28.77 4.94 10.60
N PRO A 128 -29.63 4.46 9.65
CA PRO A 128 -29.50 3.12 9.05
C PRO A 128 -28.16 2.88 8.33
N VAL A 129 -27.53 3.93 7.81
CA VAL A 129 -26.17 3.91 7.26
C VAL A 129 -25.29 4.60 8.27
N PHE A 130 -24.31 3.90 8.81
CA PHE A 130 -23.43 4.42 9.86
C PHE A 130 -22.39 5.38 9.29
N ALA A 131 -22.18 6.50 9.94
CA ALA A 131 -21.06 7.37 9.67
C ALA A 131 -19.88 6.95 10.57
N ILE A 132 -18.70 6.74 9.99
CA ILE A 132 -17.52 6.25 10.69
C ILE A 132 -16.38 7.23 10.45
N ASP A 133 -15.82 7.73 11.55
CA ASP A 133 -14.68 8.63 11.56
C ASP A 133 -13.48 7.90 12.19
N GLU A 134 -12.39 7.81 11.44
CA GLU A 134 -11.16 7.13 11.85
C GLU A 134 -9.98 8.08 11.70
N HIS A 135 -9.14 8.15 12.73
CA HIS A 135 -7.85 8.83 12.67
C HIS A 135 -6.72 7.81 12.60
N ALA A 136 -5.88 7.93 11.58
CA ALA A 136 -4.81 6.97 11.29
C ALA A 136 -3.43 7.63 11.30
N THR A 137 -2.46 6.95 11.92
CA THR A 137 -1.05 7.29 11.89
C THR A 137 -0.32 6.31 10.99
N ILE A 138 0.40 6.81 9.98
CA ILE A 138 1.18 5.98 9.07
C ILE A 138 2.36 5.39 9.82
N THR A 139 2.48 4.07 9.79
CA THR A 139 3.50 3.29 10.49
C THR A 139 4.65 2.85 9.59
N GLY A 140 4.53 3.09 8.27
CA GLY A 140 5.53 2.76 7.28
C GLY A 140 4.96 2.08 6.05
N GLY A 141 5.79 1.28 5.39
CA GLY A 141 5.39 0.54 4.20
C GLY A 141 6.56 -0.17 3.53
N THR A 142 6.36 -0.59 2.30
CA THR A 142 7.38 -1.23 1.45
C THR A 142 7.60 -0.46 0.16
N GLY A 143 8.69 -0.77 -0.55
CA GLY A 143 9.03 -0.12 -1.81
C GLY A 143 9.15 1.39 -1.64
N ARG A 144 8.42 2.17 -2.43
CA ARG A 144 8.43 3.64 -2.34
C ARG A 144 7.87 4.22 -1.04
N PHE A 145 7.19 3.40 -0.22
CA PHE A 145 6.64 3.80 1.08
C PHE A 145 7.52 3.32 2.26
N ALA A 146 8.73 2.79 1.98
CA ALA A 146 9.67 2.41 3.02
C ALA A 146 10.04 3.65 3.85
N GLY A 147 9.84 3.58 5.17
CA GLY A 147 10.07 4.70 6.08
C GLY A 147 9.02 5.82 6.03
N ALA A 148 7.96 5.68 5.24
CA ALA A 148 6.88 6.67 5.20
C ALA A 148 6.27 6.90 6.58
N SER A 149 5.87 8.15 6.87
CA SER A 149 5.20 8.57 8.10
C SER A 149 4.12 9.60 7.77
N GLY A 150 3.41 10.09 8.79
CA GLY A 150 2.34 11.06 8.63
C GLY A 150 1.03 10.58 9.23
N SER A 151 -0.07 11.23 8.89
CA SER A 151 -1.41 10.88 9.39
C SER A 151 -2.50 11.27 8.41
N PHE A 152 -3.63 10.61 8.53
CA PHE A 152 -4.83 10.94 7.76
C PHE A 152 -6.10 10.60 8.55
N ASP A 153 -7.18 11.26 8.17
CA ASP A 153 -8.53 10.92 8.59
C ASP A 153 -9.24 10.15 7.47
N ALA A 154 -9.99 9.12 7.85
CA ALA A 154 -10.87 8.39 6.95
C ALA A 154 -12.31 8.59 7.41
N HIS A 155 -13.14 9.16 6.53
CA HIS A 155 -14.56 9.37 6.74
C HIS A 155 -15.31 8.37 5.88
N ARG A 156 -15.99 7.41 6.51
CA ARG A 156 -16.67 6.31 5.82
C ARG A 156 -18.17 6.27 6.14
N HIS A 157 -18.91 5.75 5.18
CA HIS A 157 -20.30 5.32 5.38
C HIS A 157 -20.37 3.79 5.25
N TYR A 158 -20.96 3.14 6.23
CA TYR A 158 -21.18 1.71 6.23
C TYR A 158 -22.68 1.40 6.20
N ASP A 159 -23.13 0.67 5.18
CA ASP A 159 -24.48 0.12 5.07
C ASP A 159 -24.47 -1.32 5.60
N PRO A 160 -25.05 -1.58 6.81
CA PRO A 160 -25.06 -2.91 7.39
C PRO A 160 -26.00 -3.89 6.68
N VAL A 161 -26.96 -3.41 5.89
CA VAL A 161 -27.88 -4.25 5.12
C VAL A 161 -27.20 -4.73 3.84
N ALA A 162 -26.57 -3.80 3.11
CA ALA A 162 -25.82 -4.11 1.90
C ALA A 162 -24.43 -4.71 2.20
N GLN A 163 -23.93 -4.57 3.44
CA GLN A 163 -22.57 -4.94 3.85
C GLN A 163 -21.49 -4.24 3.01
N THR A 164 -21.73 -2.98 2.65
CA THR A 164 -20.84 -2.18 1.82
C THR A 164 -20.37 -0.95 2.58
N THR A 165 -19.18 -0.48 2.24
CA THR A 165 -18.63 0.76 2.76
C THR A 165 -18.07 1.62 1.62
N THR A 166 -18.25 2.94 1.76
CA THR A 166 -17.65 3.94 0.89
C THR A 166 -17.04 5.04 1.75
N GLY A 167 -16.00 5.73 1.26
CA GLY A 167 -15.41 6.78 2.06
C GLY A 167 -14.33 7.58 1.36
N THR A 168 -13.85 8.58 2.09
CA THR A 168 -12.76 9.46 1.68
C THR A 168 -11.62 9.38 2.69
N ILE A 169 -10.42 9.69 2.21
CA ILE A 169 -9.18 9.78 2.99
C ILE A 169 -8.64 11.19 2.80
N GLU A 170 -8.24 11.86 3.88
CA GLU A 170 -7.62 13.17 3.82
C GLU A 170 -6.55 13.33 4.89
N GLY A 171 -5.34 13.76 4.50
CA GLY A 171 -4.22 13.95 5.41
C GLY A 171 -2.92 14.26 4.69
N THR A 172 -1.81 13.84 5.29
CA THR A 172 -0.46 14.02 4.74
C THR A 172 0.38 12.76 4.89
N ILE A 173 1.31 12.58 3.94
CA ILE A 173 2.32 11.54 3.98
C ILE A 173 3.70 12.17 3.82
N VAL A 174 4.65 11.77 4.65
CA VAL A 174 6.06 12.13 4.55
C VAL A 174 6.79 10.98 3.89
N MET A 175 7.46 11.25 2.79
CA MET A 175 8.27 10.31 2.02
C MET A 175 9.76 10.57 2.28
N HIS A 176 10.58 9.52 2.23
CA HIS A 176 12.03 9.56 2.46
C HIS A 176 12.83 9.08 1.25
#